data_032e03604a23f441b572234a46cfa195
#
_entry.id   032e03604a23f441b572234a46cfa195
#
_cell.length_a   1.000
_cell.length_b   1.000
_cell.length_c   1.000
_cell.angle_alpha   90.00
_cell.angle_beta   90.00
_cell.angle_gamma   90.00
#
_symmetry.space_group_name_H-M   'P 1'
#
loop_
_entity.id
_entity.type
_entity.pdbx_description
1 polymer ?
#
loop_
_entity_poly.entity_id
_entity_poly.type
_entity_poly.pdbx_seq_one_letter_code
_entity_poly.pdbx_strand_id
1 'polypeptide(L)'
;MNHILTGLKRLKRAADERTVRFGPCTLYKGDALDAYATWLPPTCIIADGPYGLGKFPGEPRSPTKLDDWYASHAAAWAAAATPSTTLWFWNSEIGWAHAHRALEMHGWEYQETMIWDKGLAHIAGNVNSRTIRGLPVVTEIAVRYTRSLTFKDDSGSIISAKHWLRSEWQRSGLPLNQSNEATGTLNAATRKYLTQCDMWYFPPGDAVESMARWCTRHGAKTTKPYFSLDGRTSVTAMDWDRLRAKWNHTHGLTNVWQEPPVHNGERIRVGSSYLHANQKPLSLLSKQILACTDPGDVVWEPFGGLCSASVAAVRSGRLAFAAEINEVYQEAASRRLHDEAATSSVVMVA
;
A
#
# COMPACT_ATOMS: atom_id res chain seq x y z
N MET A 1 -34.89 2.49 -8.32
CA MET A 1 -33.78 2.23 -9.22
C MET A 1 -33.32 3.46 -9.99
N ASN A 2 -34.22 4.28 -10.60
CA ASN A 2 -33.84 5.48 -11.35
C ASN A 2 -33.18 6.60 -10.52
N HIS A 3 -33.58 6.83 -9.26
CA HIS A 3 -32.97 7.87 -8.40
C HIS A 3 -31.52 7.56 -8.02
N ILE A 4 -31.17 6.28 -7.79
CA ILE A 4 -29.80 5.86 -7.47
C ILE A 4 -28.89 6.02 -8.68
N LEU A 5 -29.37 5.63 -9.88
CA LEU A 5 -28.64 5.78 -11.14
C LEU A 5 -28.40 7.26 -11.51
N THR A 6 -29.38 8.13 -11.23
CA THR A 6 -29.26 9.58 -11.45
C THR A 6 -28.27 10.19 -10.47
N GLY A 7 -28.28 9.76 -9.19
CA GLY A 7 -27.32 10.19 -8.17
C GLY A 7 -25.87 9.79 -8.53
N LEU A 8 -25.66 8.55 -8.95
CA LEU A 8 -24.35 8.05 -9.38
C LEU A 8 -23.81 8.78 -10.62
N LYS A 9 -24.67 9.07 -11.61
CA LYS A 9 -24.27 9.86 -12.80
C LYS A 9 -23.90 11.30 -12.43
N ARG A 10 -24.60 11.93 -11.47
CA ARG A 10 -24.31 13.28 -10.99
C ARG A 10 -22.98 13.35 -10.22
N LEU A 11 -22.71 12.36 -9.36
CA LEU A 11 -21.44 12.23 -8.64
C LEU A 11 -20.27 12.02 -9.60
N LYS A 12 -20.43 11.14 -10.60
CA LYS A 12 -19.40 10.91 -11.61
C LYS A 12 -19.10 12.16 -12.42
N ARG A 13 -20.11 12.91 -12.84
CA ARG A 13 -19.93 14.19 -13.57
C ARG A 13 -19.23 15.25 -12.72
N ALA A 14 -19.60 15.39 -11.43
CA ALA A 14 -18.93 16.31 -10.51
C ALA A 14 -17.47 15.93 -10.23
N ALA A 15 -17.16 14.63 -10.20
CA ALA A 15 -15.80 14.14 -10.10
C ALA A 15 -14.99 14.44 -11.37
N ASP A 16 -15.59 14.29 -12.56
CA ASP A 16 -14.92 14.60 -13.84
C ASP A 16 -14.54 16.08 -13.94
N GLU A 17 -15.37 17.01 -13.46
CA GLU A 17 -15.12 18.46 -13.47
C GLU A 17 -13.96 18.89 -12.55
N ARG A 18 -13.66 18.11 -11.50
CA ARG A 18 -12.58 18.36 -10.54
C ARG A 18 -11.31 17.56 -10.83
N THR A 19 -11.32 16.73 -11.86
CA THR A 19 -10.21 15.87 -12.21
C THR A 19 -9.35 16.49 -13.31
N VAL A 20 -8.05 16.61 -13.06
CA VAL A 20 -7.07 17.11 -14.04
C VAL A 20 -6.03 16.03 -14.30
N ARG A 21 -5.67 15.81 -15.57
CA ARG A 21 -4.66 14.83 -15.98
C ARG A 21 -3.38 15.51 -16.42
N PHE A 22 -2.26 14.99 -15.94
CA PHE A 22 -0.90 15.42 -16.27
C PHE A 22 -0.10 14.17 -16.71
N GLY A 23 -0.17 13.83 -18.01
CA GLY A 23 0.44 12.60 -18.52
C GLY A 23 -0.06 11.36 -17.74
N PRO A 24 0.85 10.61 -17.07
CA PRO A 24 0.49 9.41 -16.30
C PRO A 24 -0.11 9.72 -14.91
N CYS A 25 -0.22 10.98 -14.52
CA CYS A 25 -0.79 11.39 -13.23
C CYS A 25 -2.19 12.00 -13.38
N THR A 26 -3.09 11.62 -12.48
CA THR A 26 -4.44 12.18 -12.34
C THR A 26 -4.57 12.82 -10.97
N LEU A 27 -4.87 14.13 -10.93
CA LEU A 27 -5.13 14.88 -9.69
C LEU A 27 -6.61 15.20 -9.57
N TYR A 28 -7.24 14.78 -8.48
CA TYR A 28 -8.57 15.19 -8.08
C TYR A 28 -8.50 16.38 -7.12
N LYS A 29 -9.19 17.45 -7.44
CA LYS A 29 -9.28 18.69 -6.64
C LYS A 29 -10.44 18.62 -5.66
N GLY A 30 -10.22 17.96 -4.51
CA GLY A 30 -11.24 17.72 -3.50
C GLY A 30 -10.89 16.62 -2.52
N ASP A 31 -11.91 16.16 -1.80
CA ASP A 31 -11.77 15.03 -0.87
C ASP A 31 -11.57 13.72 -1.65
N ALA A 32 -10.55 12.96 -1.31
CA ALA A 32 -10.24 11.68 -1.93
C ALA A 32 -11.40 10.65 -1.85
N LEU A 33 -12.22 10.72 -0.83
CA LEU A 33 -13.42 9.86 -0.68
C LEU A 33 -14.38 9.98 -1.86
N ASP A 34 -14.47 11.16 -2.49
CA ASP A 34 -15.33 11.38 -3.67
C ASP A 34 -14.73 10.79 -4.95
N ALA A 35 -13.43 10.50 -4.97
CA ALA A 35 -12.68 10.13 -6.17
C ALA A 35 -12.32 8.63 -6.26
N TYR A 36 -12.17 7.93 -5.14
CA TYR A 36 -11.68 6.53 -5.11
C TYR A 36 -12.40 5.59 -6.07
N ALA A 37 -13.73 5.73 -6.21
CA ALA A 37 -14.52 4.88 -7.11
C ALA A 37 -14.21 5.07 -8.61
N THR A 38 -13.50 6.17 -8.96
CA THR A 38 -13.11 6.49 -10.34
C THR A 38 -11.66 6.14 -10.65
N TRP A 39 -10.85 5.83 -9.62
CA TRP A 39 -9.46 5.51 -9.76
C TRP A 39 -9.24 4.05 -10.14
N LEU A 40 -8.15 3.77 -10.85
CA LEU A 40 -7.73 2.39 -11.10
C LEU A 40 -7.30 1.72 -9.77
N PRO A 41 -7.53 0.41 -9.61
CA PRO A 41 -7.10 -0.31 -8.39
C PRO A 41 -5.62 -0.09 -8.09
N PRO A 42 -5.23 0.22 -6.84
CA PRO A 42 -3.86 0.55 -6.51
C PRO A 42 -2.99 -0.70 -6.30
N THR A 43 -1.74 -0.64 -6.77
CA THR A 43 -0.68 -1.55 -6.33
C THR A 43 0.01 -0.98 -5.09
N CYS A 44 0.11 0.36 -4.98
CA CYS A 44 0.68 1.04 -3.82
C CYS A 44 -0.20 2.21 -3.40
N ILE A 45 -0.41 2.39 -2.10
CA ILE A 45 -1.06 3.55 -1.51
C ILE A 45 -0.04 4.24 -0.61
N ILE A 46 0.25 5.52 -0.84
CA ILE A 46 1.06 6.36 0.04
C ILE A 46 0.12 7.31 0.76
N ALA A 47 -0.20 7.00 2.00
CA ALA A 47 -1.14 7.75 2.83
C ALA A 47 -0.39 8.63 3.84
N ASP A 48 -0.04 9.85 3.46
CA ASP A 48 0.56 10.89 4.33
C ASP A 48 -0.50 11.91 4.72
N GLY A 49 -1.50 11.44 5.45
CA GLY A 49 -2.68 12.22 5.82
C GLY A 49 -2.59 12.90 7.19
N PRO A 50 -3.73 13.23 7.81
CA PRO A 50 -3.80 13.89 9.09
C PRO A 50 -3.09 13.17 10.24
N TYR A 51 -2.40 13.96 11.06
CA TYR A 51 -1.68 13.48 12.27
C TYR A 51 -2.45 13.75 13.56
N GLY A 52 -3.66 14.33 13.47
CA GLY A 52 -4.46 14.71 14.63
C GLY A 52 -3.99 16.00 15.31
N LEU A 53 -3.35 16.91 14.56
CA LEU A 53 -2.80 18.15 15.07
C LEU A 53 -3.71 19.37 14.81
N GLY A 54 -4.78 19.19 14.03
CA GLY A 54 -5.74 20.25 13.68
C GLY A 54 -5.13 21.38 12.84
N LYS A 55 -4.10 21.10 12.04
CA LYS A 55 -3.38 22.10 11.22
C LYS A 55 -3.97 22.29 9.83
N PHE A 56 -4.77 21.34 9.35
CA PHE A 56 -5.34 21.35 8.02
C PHE A 56 -6.88 21.32 8.07
N PRO A 57 -7.57 21.79 7.03
CA PRO A 57 -9.03 21.71 6.96
C PRO A 57 -9.53 20.26 7.10
N GLY A 58 -10.48 20.03 8.01
CA GLY A 58 -11.04 18.70 8.27
C GLY A 58 -10.16 17.77 9.12
N GLU A 59 -8.96 18.17 9.49
CA GLU A 59 -8.10 17.37 10.36
C GLU A 59 -8.63 17.33 11.80
N PRO A 60 -8.67 16.16 12.46
CA PRO A 60 -8.96 16.07 13.89
C PRO A 60 -7.93 16.86 14.71
N ARG A 61 -8.39 17.47 15.83
CA ARG A 61 -7.51 18.21 16.75
C ARG A 61 -6.91 17.33 17.84
N SER A 62 -7.02 16.02 17.74
CA SER A 62 -6.44 15.03 18.64
C SER A 62 -6.12 13.74 17.91
N PRO A 63 -4.96 13.12 18.15
CA PRO A 63 -4.64 11.79 17.63
C PRO A 63 -5.68 10.73 18.03
N THR A 64 -6.33 10.87 19.19
CA THR A 64 -7.36 9.93 19.70
C THR A 64 -8.61 9.85 18.84
N LYS A 65 -8.76 10.72 17.84
CA LYS A 65 -9.88 10.71 16.90
C LYS A 65 -9.50 10.22 15.50
N LEU A 66 -8.27 9.74 15.34
CA LEU A 66 -7.78 9.29 14.05
C LEU A 66 -8.36 7.94 13.63
N ASP A 67 -8.75 7.09 14.58
CA ASP A 67 -9.44 5.83 14.28
C ASP A 67 -10.77 6.09 13.56
N ASP A 68 -11.63 6.94 14.11
CA ASP A 68 -12.91 7.31 13.48
C ASP A 68 -12.70 8.02 12.15
N TRP A 69 -11.71 8.94 12.10
CA TRP A 69 -11.45 9.73 10.91
C TRP A 69 -10.95 8.86 9.74
N TYR A 70 -10.00 7.94 10.01
CA TYR A 70 -9.46 7.05 9.00
C TYR A 70 -10.39 5.88 8.62
N ALA A 71 -11.43 5.59 9.39
CA ALA A 71 -12.31 4.44 9.14
C ALA A 71 -12.88 4.44 7.71
N SER A 72 -13.39 5.57 7.23
CA SER A 72 -13.96 5.68 5.87
C SER A 72 -12.89 5.51 4.79
N HIS A 73 -11.70 6.07 4.99
CA HIS A 73 -10.57 5.88 4.08
C HIS A 73 -10.08 4.44 4.07
N ALA A 74 -9.89 3.83 5.25
CA ALA A 74 -9.45 2.44 5.38
C ALA A 74 -10.42 1.47 4.68
N ALA A 75 -11.73 1.70 4.83
CA ALA A 75 -12.77 0.94 4.13
C ALA A 75 -12.70 1.12 2.61
N ALA A 76 -12.58 2.35 2.13
CA ALA A 76 -12.51 2.65 0.70
C ALA A 76 -11.23 2.08 0.06
N TRP A 77 -10.08 2.23 0.73
CA TRP A 77 -8.83 1.61 0.29
C TRP A 77 -8.94 0.09 0.23
N ALA A 78 -9.57 -0.53 1.25
CA ALA A 78 -9.78 -1.97 1.30
C ALA A 78 -10.69 -2.47 0.17
N ALA A 79 -11.73 -1.70 -0.17
CA ALA A 79 -12.65 -2.03 -1.25
C ALA A 79 -12.00 -1.96 -2.65
N ALA A 80 -11.04 -1.05 -2.83
CA ALA A 80 -10.31 -0.87 -4.09
C ALA A 80 -9.05 -1.74 -4.21
N ALA A 81 -8.52 -2.22 -3.08
CA ALA A 81 -7.28 -2.98 -3.01
C ALA A 81 -7.42 -4.35 -3.65
N THR A 82 -6.35 -4.80 -4.28
CA THR A 82 -6.12 -6.19 -4.69
C THR A 82 -5.23 -6.90 -3.66
N PRO A 83 -5.09 -8.23 -3.72
CA PRO A 83 -4.14 -8.93 -2.86
C PRO A 83 -2.69 -8.42 -2.99
N SER A 84 -2.33 -7.86 -4.15
CA SER A 84 -0.98 -7.29 -4.39
C SER A 84 -0.81 -5.87 -3.84
N THR A 85 -1.85 -5.24 -3.29
CA THR A 85 -1.78 -3.85 -2.81
C THR A 85 -0.97 -3.73 -1.53
N THR A 86 -0.03 -2.80 -1.52
CA THR A 86 0.71 -2.35 -0.33
C THR A 86 0.23 -0.96 0.08
N LEU A 87 -0.02 -0.75 1.36
CA LEU A 87 -0.30 0.56 1.96
C LEU A 87 0.90 0.99 2.81
N TRP A 88 1.45 2.18 2.54
CA TRP A 88 2.37 2.91 3.40
C TRP A 88 1.63 4.01 4.12
N PHE A 89 1.44 3.85 5.42
CA PHE A 89 0.72 4.78 6.28
C PHE A 89 1.69 5.65 7.08
N TRP A 90 1.81 6.91 6.71
CA TRP A 90 2.65 7.89 7.39
C TRP A 90 1.92 8.52 8.56
N ASN A 91 2.59 8.60 9.70
CA ASN A 91 2.09 9.33 10.87
C ASN A 91 3.20 9.52 11.92
N SER A 92 2.87 10.16 13.05
CA SER A 92 3.61 10.02 14.28
C SER A 92 3.30 8.67 14.95
N GLU A 93 4.14 8.23 15.87
CA GLU A 93 3.95 6.98 16.61
C GLU A 93 2.59 6.93 17.32
N ILE A 94 2.22 8.02 17.97
CA ILE A 94 0.93 8.10 18.69
C ILE A 94 -0.25 8.19 17.72
N GLY A 95 -0.12 8.91 16.61
CA GLY A 95 -1.17 9.00 15.61
C GLY A 95 -1.40 7.67 14.93
N TRP A 96 -0.34 6.94 14.59
CA TRP A 96 -0.45 5.58 14.08
C TRP A 96 -1.10 4.63 15.08
N ALA A 97 -0.70 4.66 16.36
CA ALA A 97 -1.28 3.79 17.39
C ALA A 97 -2.80 3.91 17.48
N HIS A 98 -3.35 5.12 17.28
CA HIS A 98 -4.80 5.33 17.23
C HIS A 98 -5.43 4.90 15.90
N ALA A 99 -4.81 5.21 14.76
CA ALA A 99 -5.35 4.88 13.43
C ALA A 99 -5.26 3.37 13.11
N HIS A 100 -4.33 2.65 13.73
CA HIS A 100 -4.05 1.23 13.46
C HIS A 100 -5.29 0.35 13.54
N ARG A 101 -6.13 0.56 14.57
CA ARG A 101 -7.37 -0.20 14.76
C ARG A 101 -8.32 -0.08 13.56
N ALA A 102 -8.49 1.13 13.01
CA ALA A 102 -9.34 1.33 11.84
C ALA A 102 -8.81 0.57 10.63
N LEU A 103 -7.49 0.52 10.45
CA LEU A 103 -6.87 -0.24 9.36
C LEU A 103 -7.09 -1.75 9.54
N GLU A 104 -6.82 -2.30 10.73
CA GLU A 104 -7.03 -3.73 11.01
C GLU A 104 -8.49 -4.17 10.83
N MET A 105 -9.46 -3.38 11.30
CA MET A 105 -10.89 -3.67 11.15
C MET A 105 -11.33 -3.79 9.69
N HIS A 106 -10.61 -3.14 8.76
CA HIS A 106 -10.85 -3.24 7.33
C HIS A 106 -9.92 -4.21 6.62
N GLY A 107 -9.22 -5.10 7.36
CA GLY A 107 -8.40 -6.19 6.83
C GLY A 107 -7.06 -5.72 6.25
N TRP A 108 -6.50 -4.64 6.79
CA TRP A 108 -5.11 -4.25 6.57
C TRP A 108 -4.23 -4.93 7.61
N GLU A 109 -3.29 -5.75 7.18
CA GLU A 109 -2.40 -6.53 8.02
C GLU A 109 -1.06 -5.82 8.16
N TYR A 110 -0.67 -5.50 9.40
CA TYR A 110 0.62 -4.89 9.72
C TYR A 110 1.76 -5.80 9.26
N GLN A 111 2.75 -5.22 8.60
CA GLN A 111 3.95 -5.93 8.17
C GLN A 111 5.18 -5.43 8.92
N GLU A 112 5.45 -4.15 8.87
CA GLU A 112 6.63 -3.55 9.49
C GLU A 112 6.48 -2.02 9.62
N THR A 113 7.30 -1.43 10.48
CA THR A 113 7.44 0.01 10.62
C THR A 113 8.78 0.46 10.07
N MET A 114 8.74 1.36 9.10
CA MET A 114 9.90 2.12 8.64
C MET A 114 10.05 3.38 9.48
N ILE A 115 11.24 3.65 9.96
CA ILE A 115 11.58 4.86 10.73
C ILE A 115 12.37 5.78 9.82
N TRP A 116 11.86 6.98 9.60
CA TRP A 116 12.62 8.05 8.96
C TRP A 116 13.38 8.82 10.04
N ASP A 117 14.71 8.67 10.03
CA ASP A 117 15.63 9.46 10.86
C ASP A 117 16.07 10.72 10.08
N LYS A 118 15.61 11.88 10.55
CA LYS A 118 15.90 13.19 9.99
C LYS A 118 17.28 13.72 10.36
N GLY A 119 17.97 13.04 11.28
CA GLY A 119 19.26 13.39 11.82
C GLY A 119 19.22 14.55 12.83
N LEU A 120 20.32 14.71 13.56
CA LEU A 120 20.46 15.75 14.61
C LEU A 120 20.32 17.18 14.07
N ALA A 121 20.70 17.42 12.82
CA ALA A 121 20.59 18.74 12.19
C ALA A 121 19.13 19.25 12.14
N HIS A 122 18.14 18.37 12.17
CA HIS A 122 16.72 18.73 12.18
C HIS A 122 16.33 19.57 13.40
N ILE A 123 16.98 19.35 14.55
CA ILE A 123 16.71 20.04 15.81
C ILE A 123 17.81 21.05 16.18
N ALA A 124 18.89 21.14 15.40
CA ALA A 124 20.02 22.01 15.71
C ALA A 124 19.55 23.47 15.89
N GLY A 125 19.86 24.07 17.03
CA GLY A 125 19.46 25.42 17.41
C GLY A 125 18.04 25.58 17.96
N ASN A 126 17.19 24.54 17.92
CA ASN A 126 15.80 24.59 18.39
C ASN A 126 15.60 23.97 19.78
N VAL A 127 16.68 23.51 20.42
CA VAL A 127 16.62 22.84 21.71
C VAL A 127 17.21 23.71 22.77
N ASN A 128 16.39 24.13 23.75
CA ASN A 128 16.84 24.81 24.93
C ASN A 128 17.08 23.77 26.05
N SER A 129 18.35 23.48 26.35
CA SER A 129 18.75 22.49 27.36
C SER A 129 18.20 22.77 28.77
N ARG A 130 17.83 24.02 29.07
CA ARG A 130 17.25 24.40 30.40
C ARG A 130 15.77 24.05 30.49
N THR A 131 15.05 24.01 29.40
CA THR A 131 13.58 23.82 29.37
C THR A 131 13.15 22.45 28.84
N ILE A 132 14.02 21.73 28.15
CA ILE A 132 13.71 20.41 27.60
C ILE A 132 13.44 19.42 28.76
N ARG A 133 12.39 18.61 28.62
CA ARG A 133 11.97 17.58 29.58
C ARG A 133 11.82 16.21 28.97
N GLY A 134 12.28 16.00 27.73
CA GLY A 134 12.25 14.75 27.00
C GLY A 134 13.31 14.70 25.91
N LEU A 135 13.42 13.59 25.21
CA LEU A 135 14.31 13.47 24.06
C LEU A 135 13.75 14.30 22.89
N PRO A 136 14.58 15.09 22.19
CA PRO A 136 14.16 15.73 20.95
C PRO A 136 13.79 14.69 19.90
N VAL A 137 12.62 14.83 19.29
CA VAL A 137 12.13 13.90 18.28
C VAL A 137 12.70 14.30 16.92
N VAL A 138 13.44 13.38 16.31
CA VAL A 138 14.03 13.54 14.98
C VAL A 138 13.48 12.51 13.98
N THR A 139 12.45 11.77 14.37
CA THR A 139 11.89 10.67 13.58
C THR A 139 10.46 10.95 13.15
N GLU A 140 10.06 10.30 12.07
CA GLU A 140 8.69 10.01 11.66
C GLU A 140 8.61 8.55 11.25
N ILE A 141 7.42 7.99 11.23
CA ILE A 141 7.22 6.60 10.81
C ILE A 141 6.33 6.49 9.57
N ALA A 142 6.64 5.50 8.76
CA ALA A 142 5.73 4.99 7.73
C ALA A 142 5.51 3.50 7.99
N VAL A 143 4.29 3.12 8.24
CA VAL A 143 3.94 1.73 8.55
C VAL A 143 3.42 1.03 7.31
N ARG A 144 4.00 -0.13 6.99
CA ARG A 144 3.61 -0.93 5.85
C ARG A 144 2.52 -1.92 6.22
N TYR A 145 1.48 -1.93 5.43
CA TYR A 145 0.38 -2.88 5.49
C TYR A 145 0.18 -3.58 4.15
N THR A 146 -0.35 -4.78 4.21
CA THR A 146 -0.83 -5.54 3.04
C THR A 146 -2.26 -6.02 3.28
N ARG A 147 -2.90 -6.59 2.28
CA ARG A 147 -4.22 -7.20 2.45
C ARG A 147 -4.09 -8.55 3.14
N SER A 148 -4.94 -8.79 4.13
CA SER A 148 -5.09 -10.12 4.71
C SER A 148 -5.60 -11.08 3.65
N LEU A 149 -4.82 -12.12 3.36
CA LEU A 149 -5.18 -13.14 2.40
C LEU A 149 -6.09 -14.19 3.07
N THR A 150 -7.32 -14.25 2.60
CA THR A 150 -8.33 -15.19 3.12
C THR A 150 -8.88 -16.06 1.99
N PHE A 151 -9.24 -17.29 2.34
CA PHE A 151 -9.85 -18.28 1.45
C PHE A 151 -11.20 -18.72 2.03
N LYS A 152 -11.99 -19.39 1.21
CA LYS A 152 -13.20 -20.09 1.69
C LYS A 152 -12.95 -21.58 1.67
N ASP A 153 -13.34 -22.25 2.73
CA ASP A 153 -13.41 -23.72 2.77
C ASP A 153 -14.68 -24.23 2.06
N ASP A 154 -14.85 -25.53 2.00
CA ASP A 154 -16.01 -26.17 1.34
C ASP A 154 -17.35 -25.86 2.06
N SER A 155 -17.34 -25.40 3.31
CA SER A 155 -18.51 -24.89 4.04
C SER A 155 -18.84 -23.43 3.75
N GLY A 156 -17.94 -22.71 3.05
CA GLY A 156 -18.01 -21.26 2.82
C GLY A 156 -17.44 -20.43 3.96
N SER A 157 -16.86 -21.05 4.99
CA SER A 157 -16.20 -20.37 6.09
C SER A 157 -14.89 -19.74 5.66
N ILE A 158 -14.59 -18.54 6.19
CA ILE A 158 -13.33 -17.85 5.90
C ILE A 158 -12.18 -18.49 6.68
N ILE A 159 -11.14 -18.90 5.98
CA ILE A 159 -9.94 -19.52 6.53
C ILE A 159 -8.68 -18.82 6.02
N SER A 160 -7.58 -18.94 6.77
CA SER A 160 -6.27 -18.40 6.34
C SER A 160 -5.65 -19.24 5.22
N ALA A 161 -4.70 -18.65 4.48
CA ALA A 161 -3.91 -19.35 3.46
C ALA A 161 -3.23 -20.61 4.01
N LYS A 162 -2.73 -20.53 5.24
CA LYS A 162 -2.10 -21.65 5.96
C LYS A 162 -3.06 -22.84 6.13
N HIS A 163 -4.30 -22.58 6.57
CA HIS A 163 -5.31 -23.62 6.71
C HIS A 163 -5.79 -24.14 5.36
N TRP A 164 -5.98 -23.25 4.39
CA TRP A 164 -6.43 -23.64 3.04
C TRP A 164 -5.42 -24.57 2.35
N LEU A 165 -4.14 -24.22 2.36
CA LEU A 165 -3.09 -25.08 1.78
C LEU A 165 -3.06 -26.47 2.42
N ARG A 166 -3.20 -26.51 3.76
CA ARG A 166 -3.23 -27.79 4.49
C ARG A 166 -4.46 -28.62 4.13
N SER A 167 -5.65 -28.02 4.07
CA SER A 167 -6.89 -28.70 3.73
C SER A 167 -6.86 -29.22 2.29
N GLU A 168 -6.36 -28.45 1.33
CA GLU A 168 -6.22 -28.87 -0.06
C GLU A 168 -5.28 -30.09 -0.20
N TRP A 169 -4.16 -30.12 0.55
CA TRP A 169 -3.31 -31.30 0.57
C TRP A 169 -4.02 -32.50 1.20
N GLN A 170 -4.66 -32.30 2.36
CA GLN A 170 -5.39 -33.37 3.06
C GLN A 170 -6.51 -33.98 2.21
N ARG A 171 -7.18 -33.18 1.42
CA ARG A 171 -8.23 -33.61 0.47
C ARG A 171 -7.71 -34.67 -0.52
N SER A 172 -6.41 -34.64 -0.83
CA SER A 172 -5.80 -35.64 -1.72
C SER A 172 -5.67 -37.04 -1.12
N GLY A 173 -5.76 -37.17 0.20
CA GLY A 173 -5.52 -38.42 0.94
C GLY A 173 -4.04 -38.83 1.02
N LEU A 174 -3.14 -38.02 0.45
CA LEU A 174 -1.71 -38.35 0.39
C LEU A 174 -1.02 -38.08 1.75
N PRO A 175 -0.03 -38.92 2.13
CA PRO A 175 0.81 -38.65 3.28
C PRO A 175 1.53 -37.30 3.17
N LEU A 176 1.65 -36.59 4.31
CA LEU A 176 2.20 -35.24 4.33
C LEU A 176 3.64 -35.17 3.80
N ASN A 177 4.48 -36.18 4.09
CA ASN A 177 5.86 -36.21 3.65
C ASN A 177 6.01 -36.23 2.12
N GLN A 178 5.05 -36.73 1.37
CA GLN A 178 5.06 -36.69 -0.10
C GLN A 178 5.01 -35.25 -0.66
N SER A 179 4.58 -34.26 0.14
CA SER A 179 4.66 -32.85 -0.28
C SER A 179 6.09 -32.38 -0.50
N ASN A 180 7.06 -32.93 0.22
CA ASN A 180 8.48 -32.62 -0.01
C ASN A 180 8.97 -33.16 -1.37
N GLU A 181 8.54 -34.38 -1.72
CA GLU A 181 8.84 -34.97 -3.03
C GLU A 181 8.18 -34.18 -4.16
N ALA A 182 6.90 -33.83 -3.99
CA ALA A 182 6.15 -33.00 -4.92
C ALA A 182 6.83 -31.65 -5.25
N THR A 183 7.47 -31.05 -4.27
CA THR A 183 8.12 -29.73 -4.38
C THR A 183 9.63 -29.82 -4.62
N GLY A 184 10.20 -31.02 -4.65
CA GLY A 184 11.66 -31.21 -4.78
C GLY A 184 12.47 -30.68 -3.57
N THR A 185 11.85 -30.60 -2.38
CA THR A 185 12.50 -30.10 -1.16
C THR A 185 12.79 -31.23 -0.18
N LEU A 186 13.80 -31.06 0.68
CA LEU A 186 14.10 -32.06 1.72
C LEU A 186 12.99 -32.11 2.78
N ASN A 187 12.55 -30.97 3.29
CA ASN A 187 11.55 -30.89 4.35
C ASN A 187 10.76 -29.55 4.38
N ALA A 188 10.98 -28.65 3.42
CA ALA A 188 10.39 -27.33 3.45
C ALA A 188 8.87 -27.38 3.30
N ALA A 189 8.32 -28.27 2.46
CA ALA A 189 6.88 -28.36 2.28
C ALA A 189 6.16 -28.80 3.58
N THR A 190 6.66 -29.79 4.28
CA THR A 190 6.08 -30.26 5.53
C THR A 190 6.26 -29.27 6.68
N ARG A 191 7.44 -28.65 6.79
CA ARG A 191 7.80 -27.82 7.96
C ARG A 191 7.45 -26.35 7.82
N LYS A 192 7.29 -25.85 6.59
CA LYS A 192 7.05 -24.43 6.32
C LYS A 192 5.76 -24.17 5.55
N TYR A 193 5.44 -24.94 4.50
CA TYR A 193 4.32 -24.63 3.62
C TYR A 193 2.99 -25.20 4.13
N LEU A 194 3.01 -26.45 4.63
CA LEU A 194 1.82 -27.17 5.09
C LEU A 194 1.71 -27.30 6.62
N THR A 195 2.65 -26.72 7.38
CA THR A 195 2.58 -26.68 8.84
C THR A 195 1.46 -25.78 9.33
N GLN A 196 0.98 -26.02 10.56
CA GLN A 196 -0.01 -25.18 11.23
C GLN A 196 0.59 -24.36 12.39
N CYS A 197 1.89 -24.49 12.63
CA CYS A 197 2.61 -23.74 13.67
C CYS A 197 3.15 -22.39 13.16
N ASP A 198 3.86 -21.67 14.02
CA ASP A 198 4.40 -20.33 13.73
C ASP A 198 5.58 -20.34 12.74
N MET A 199 6.12 -21.54 12.42
CA MET A 199 7.12 -21.69 11.36
C MET A 199 6.52 -21.65 9.95
N TRP A 200 5.22 -21.43 9.79
CA TRP A 200 4.59 -21.36 8.49
C TRP A 200 5.18 -20.22 7.66
N TYR A 201 5.40 -20.53 6.40
CA TYR A 201 5.94 -19.61 5.41
C TYR A 201 5.05 -19.68 4.16
N PHE A 202 4.71 -18.54 3.59
CA PHE A 202 3.95 -18.48 2.34
C PHE A 202 4.78 -19.14 1.22
N PRO A 203 4.31 -20.27 0.66
CA PRO A 203 5.09 -21.00 -0.34
C PRO A 203 5.22 -20.20 -1.63
N PRO A 204 6.32 -20.37 -2.39
CA PRO A 204 6.44 -19.83 -3.74
C PRO A 204 5.45 -20.52 -4.69
N GLY A 205 5.08 -19.81 -5.76
CA GLY A 205 4.04 -20.28 -6.67
C GLY A 205 4.37 -21.61 -7.36
N ASP A 206 5.64 -21.82 -7.72
CA ASP A 206 6.10 -23.08 -8.32
C ASP A 206 5.93 -24.29 -7.38
N ALA A 207 6.11 -24.09 -6.08
CA ALA A 207 5.88 -25.13 -5.08
C ALA A 207 4.38 -25.48 -4.98
N VAL A 208 3.48 -24.48 -4.97
CA VAL A 208 2.03 -24.72 -4.91
C VAL A 208 1.52 -25.38 -6.18
N GLU A 209 1.96 -24.92 -7.33
CA GLU A 209 1.61 -25.54 -8.62
C GLU A 209 2.11 -26.99 -8.71
N SER A 210 3.33 -27.26 -8.20
CA SER A 210 3.89 -28.61 -8.14
C SER A 210 3.10 -29.53 -7.21
N MET A 211 2.67 -29.04 -6.04
CA MET A 211 1.78 -29.75 -5.14
C MET A 211 0.43 -30.06 -5.80
N ALA A 212 -0.17 -29.11 -6.52
CA ALA A 212 -1.41 -29.29 -7.25
C ALA A 212 -1.30 -30.40 -8.32
N ARG A 213 -0.22 -30.37 -9.10
CA ARG A 213 0.08 -31.39 -10.12
C ARG A 213 0.29 -32.78 -9.50
N TRP A 214 1.00 -32.82 -8.36
CA TRP A 214 1.24 -34.07 -7.65
C TRP A 214 -0.06 -34.68 -7.12
N CYS A 215 -0.89 -33.89 -6.46
CA CYS A 215 -2.20 -34.33 -5.98
C CYS A 215 -3.13 -34.80 -7.11
N THR A 216 -3.10 -34.14 -8.26
CA THR A 216 -3.88 -34.55 -9.43
C THR A 216 -3.42 -35.91 -9.98
N ARG A 217 -2.11 -36.20 -9.92
CA ARG A 217 -1.53 -37.47 -10.45
C ARG A 217 -1.67 -38.63 -9.47
N HIS A 218 -1.49 -38.39 -8.19
CA HIS A 218 -1.33 -39.44 -7.18
C HIS A 218 -2.42 -39.49 -6.12
N GLY A 219 -3.22 -38.42 -5.98
CA GLY A 219 -4.27 -38.30 -4.98
C GLY A 219 -5.58 -38.95 -5.34
N ALA A 220 -6.54 -38.86 -4.45
CA ALA A 220 -7.89 -39.34 -4.66
C ALA A 220 -8.55 -38.67 -5.87
N LYS A 221 -9.39 -39.41 -6.61
CA LYS A 221 -10.18 -38.82 -7.71
C LYS A 221 -11.18 -37.83 -7.14
N THR A 222 -11.26 -36.66 -7.77
CA THR A 222 -12.16 -35.56 -7.36
C THR A 222 -12.69 -34.81 -8.58
N THR A 223 -13.88 -34.22 -8.46
CA THR A 223 -14.47 -33.34 -9.46
C THR A 223 -13.95 -31.92 -9.38
N LYS A 224 -13.55 -31.46 -8.18
CA LYS A 224 -12.94 -30.14 -7.95
C LYS A 224 -11.42 -30.27 -8.05
N PRO A 225 -10.74 -29.54 -8.94
CA PRO A 225 -9.29 -29.60 -9.03
C PRO A 225 -8.61 -29.28 -7.69
N TYR A 226 -7.44 -29.89 -7.45
CA TYR A 226 -6.64 -29.60 -6.25
C TYR A 226 -6.04 -28.22 -6.32
N PHE A 227 -5.96 -27.53 -5.19
CA PHE A 227 -5.44 -26.16 -5.08
C PHE A 227 -6.10 -25.22 -6.08
N SER A 228 -7.43 -25.24 -6.14
CA SER A 228 -8.22 -24.42 -7.05
C SER A 228 -8.85 -23.24 -6.32
N LEU A 229 -8.64 -22.02 -6.84
CA LEU A 229 -9.24 -20.80 -6.33
C LEU A 229 -10.65 -20.55 -6.86
N ASP A 230 -10.92 -21.02 -8.08
CA ASP A 230 -12.18 -20.82 -8.81
C ASP A 230 -13.09 -22.08 -8.84
N GLY A 231 -12.59 -23.21 -8.33
CA GLY A 231 -13.25 -24.52 -8.40
C GLY A 231 -13.20 -25.16 -9.79
N ARG A 232 -12.54 -24.57 -10.78
CA ARG A 232 -12.51 -25.03 -12.17
C ARG A 232 -11.12 -25.45 -12.63
N THR A 233 -10.10 -24.72 -12.21
CA THR A 233 -8.71 -24.96 -12.57
C THR A 233 -7.82 -24.97 -11.34
N SER A 234 -6.75 -25.78 -11.35
CA SER A 234 -5.70 -25.67 -10.31
C SER A 234 -4.96 -24.34 -10.47
N VAL A 235 -4.55 -23.74 -9.37
CA VAL A 235 -3.81 -22.49 -9.36
C VAL A 235 -2.46 -22.66 -10.07
N THR A 236 -2.10 -21.69 -10.92
CA THR A 236 -0.75 -21.62 -11.52
C THR A 236 0.22 -20.92 -10.57
N ALA A 237 1.52 -21.09 -10.78
CA ALA A 237 2.55 -20.39 -10.01
C ALA A 237 2.34 -18.87 -10.07
N MET A 238 2.06 -18.33 -11.25
CA MET A 238 1.84 -16.91 -11.46
C MET A 238 0.60 -16.41 -10.72
N ASP A 239 -0.52 -17.13 -10.75
CA ASP A 239 -1.76 -16.73 -10.07
C ASP A 239 -1.59 -16.77 -8.55
N TRP A 240 -0.85 -17.78 -8.04
CA TRP A 240 -0.51 -17.86 -6.62
C TRP A 240 0.36 -16.67 -6.16
N ASP A 241 1.41 -16.34 -6.92
CA ASP A 241 2.30 -15.23 -6.56
C ASP A 241 1.60 -13.86 -6.61
N ARG A 242 0.55 -13.72 -7.42
CA ARG A 242 -0.32 -12.53 -7.45
C ARG A 242 -1.24 -12.38 -6.24
N LEU A 243 -1.39 -13.42 -5.40
CA LEU A 243 -2.20 -13.36 -4.19
C LEU A 243 -1.53 -12.61 -3.03
N ARG A 244 -0.31 -12.18 -3.19
CA ARG A 244 0.43 -11.42 -2.16
C ARG A 244 0.94 -10.10 -2.70
N ALA A 245 1.18 -9.16 -1.78
CA ALA A 245 1.82 -7.89 -2.12
C ALA A 245 3.22 -8.13 -2.72
N LYS A 246 3.54 -7.36 -3.77
CA LYS A 246 4.88 -7.35 -4.36
C LYS A 246 5.91 -6.85 -3.34
N TRP A 247 7.12 -7.40 -3.41
CA TRP A 247 8.24 -6.92 -2.63
C TRP A 247 9.55 -7.06 -3.41
N ASN A 248 10.06 -5.92 -3.89
CA ASN A 248 11.31 -5.80 -4.62
C ASN A 248 12.42 -5.44 -3.61
N HIS A 249 13.06 -6.46 -3.03
CA HIS A 249 14.07 -6.23 -2.00
C HIS A 249 15.34 -5.58 -2.59
N THR A 250 15.77 -4.47 -1.97
CA THR A 250 17.07 -3.89 -2.23
C THR A 250 18.06 -4.29 -1.12
N HIS A 251 19.13 -4.99 -1.49
CA HIS A 251 20.14 -5.45 -0.53
C HIS A 251 20.72 -4.27 0.27
N GLY A 252 20.83 -4.44 1.59
CA GLY A 252 21.33 -3.41 2.50
C GLY A 252 20.30 -2.37 2.94
N LEU A 253 19.08 -2.38 2.40
CA LEU A 253 18.01 -1.52 2.87
C LEU A 253 17.38 -2.13 4.13
N THR A 254 17.41 -1.40 5.24
CA THR A 254 16.77 -1.76 6.50
C THR A 254 15.50 -0.94 6.72
N ASN A 255 14.85 -1.09 7.87
CA ASN A 255 13.68 -0.29 8.22
C ASN A 255 14.01 1.06 8.89
N VAL A 256 15.27 1.43 9.00
CA VAL A 256 15.70 2.77 9.48
C VAL A 256 16.37 3.49 8.33
N TRP A 257 15.77 4.59 7.87
CA TRP A 257 16.24 5.37 6.74
C TRP A 257 16.69 6.75 7.18
N GLN A 258 18.00 7.00 7.08
CA GLN A 258 18.58 8.31 7.32
C GLN A 258 18.46 9.16 6.06
N GLU A 259 17.66 10.19 6.16
CA GLU A 259 17.43 11.13 5.07
C GLU A 259 17.15 12.52 5.68
N PRO A 260 17.87 13.57 5.32
CA PRO A 260 17.54 14.91 5.82
C PRO A 260 16.16 15.34 5.32
N PRO A 261 15.42 16.19 6.07
CA PRO A 261 14.23 16.85 5.55
C PRO A 261 14.53 17.58 4.25
N VAL A 262 13.49 17.74 3.43
CA VAL A 262 13.61 18.43 2.13
C VAL A 262 14.27 19.80 2.29
N HIS A 263 15.32 20.03 1.52
CA HIS A 263 16.08 21.28 1.49
C HIS A 263 16.13 21.88 0.07
N ASN A 264 16.40 23.18 -0.01
CA ASN A 264 16.73 23.93 -1.24
C ASN A 264 15.87 23.60 -2.47
N GLY A 265 16.43 23.08 -3.55
CA GLY A 265 15.79 22.93 -4.86
C GLY A 265 14.58 22.02 -4.94
N GLU A 266 14.42 21.07 -4.01
CA GLU A 266 13.20 20.23 -3.93
C GLU A 266 12.08 20.90 -3.13
N ARG A 267 12.44 21.82 -2.21
CA ARG A 267 11.49 22.51 -1.34
C ARG A 267 10.70 23.57 -2.09
N ILE A 268 9.38 23.38 -2.18
CA ILE A 268 8.52 24.36 -2.86
C ILE A 268 8.27 25.57 -1.95
N ARG A 269 8.46 26.77 -2.51
CA ARG A 269 8.31 28.04 -1.82
C ARG A 269 7.30 28.94 -2.52
N VAL A 270 6.70 29.83 -1.73
CA VAL A 270 5.95 31.01 -2.20
C VAL A 270 6.60 32.23 -1.56
N GLY A 271 7.29 33.02 -2.37
CA GLY A 271 8.15 34.09 -1.86
C GLY A 271 9.29 33.52 -0.99
N SER A 272 9.46 34.04 0.22
CA SER A 272 10.48 33.58 1.18
C SER A 272 10.03 32.39 2.05
N SER A 273 8.76 32.02 2.03
CA SER A 273 8.18 31.01 2.92
C SER A 273 8.03 29.64 2.25
N TYR A 274 8.16 28.57 3.01
CA TYR A 274 7.83 27.22 2.55
C TYR A 274 6.31 27.08 2.41
N LEU A 275 5.88 26.54 1.26
CA LEU A 275 4.46 26.37 0.99
C LEU A 275 3.84 25.29 1.85
N HIS A 276 4.51 24.14 1.98
CA HIS A 276 4.03 23.00 2.78
C HIS A 276 5.08 22.59 3.82
N ALA A 277 4.73 22.65 5.10
CA ALA A 277 5.67 22.43 6.20
C ALA A 277 6.27 21.01 6.19
N ASN A 278 5.44 20.00 5.86
CA ASN A 278 5.75 18.58 5.97
C ASN A 278 5.97 17.91 4.60
N GLN A 279 6.48 18.65 3.59
CA GLN A 279 6.81 18.03 2.31
C GLN A 279 7.80 16.88 2.51
N LYS A 280 7.44 15.67 2.03
CA LYS A 280 8.30 14.48 2.12
C LYS A 280 9.37 14.49 1.02
N PRO A 281 10.61 14.05 1.31
CA PRO A 281 11.67 13.86 0.31
C PRO A 281 11.26 12.84 -0.76
N LEU A 282 11.52 13.17 -2.03
CA LEU A 282 11.25 12.25 -3.15
C LEU A 282 12.03 10.93 -3.03
N SER A 283 13.25 10.99 -2.48
CA SER A 283 14.10 9.82 -2.23
C SER A 283 13.42 8.78 -1.34
N LEU A 284 12.75 9.19 -0.25
CA LEU A 284 12.03 8.29 0.64
C LEU A 284 10.83 7.66 -0.06
N LEU A 285 10.02 8.49 -0.74
CA LEU A 285 8.83 8.04 -1.44
C LEU A 285 9.17 7.11 -2.60
N SER A 286 10.27 7.40 -3.32
CA SER A 286 10.80 6.52 -4.37
C SER A 286 11.18 5.14 -3.83
N LYS A 287 11.88 5.07 -2.68
CA LYS A 287 12.23 3.80 -2.03
C LYS A 287 10.97 2.97 -1.71
N GLN A 288 9.92 3.60 -1.17
CA GLN A 288 8.65 2.94 -0.86
C GLN A 288 7.96 2.42 -2.12
N ILE A 289 7.84 3.26 -3.15
CA ILE A 289 7.17 2.91 -4.40
C ILE A 289 7.92 1.78 -5.12
N LEU A 290 9.24 1.88 -5.27
CA LEU A 290 10.06 0.88 -5.94
C LEU A 290 10.07 -0.47 -5.22
N ALA A 291 9.97 -0.46 -3.89
CA ALA A 291 9.94 -1.69 -3.10
C ALA A 291 8.69 -2.55 -3.35
N CYS A 292 7.57 -1.96 -3.76
CA CYS A 292 6.29 -2.69 -3.86
C CYS A 292 5.57 -2.54 -5.20
N THR A 293 6.22 -1.95 -6.22
CA THR A 293 5.61 -1.74 -7.55
C THR A 293 6.62 -1.98 -8.67
N ASP A 294 6.08 -2.25 -9.87
CA ASP A 294 6.82 -2.30 -11.14
C ASP A 294 6.38 -1.14 -12.07
N PRO A 295 7.15 -0.83 -13.14
CA PRO A 295 6.69 0.12 -14.16
C PRO A 295 5.30 -0.25 -14.71
N GLY A 296 4.43 0.77 -14.84
CA GLY A 296 3.03 0.61 -15.25
C GLY A 296 2.04 0.33 -14.10
N ASP A 297 2.52 0.01 -12.89
CA ASP A 297 1.66 -0.16 -11.72
C ASP A 297 1.04 1.17 -11.25
N VAL A 298 -0.02 1.07 -10.47
CA VAL A 298 -0.82 2.21 -10.00
C VAL A 298 -0.44 2.60 -8.58
N VAL A 299 -0.11 3.87 -8.38
CA VAL A 299 0.17 4.47 -7.07
C VAL A 299 -0.94 5.45 -6.71
N TRP A 300 -1.49 5.33 -5.51
CA TRP A 300 -2.42 6.30 -4.94
C TRP A 300 -1.72 7.20 -3.91
N GLU A 301 -2.04 8.49 -3.97
CA GLU A 301 -1.64 9.51 -3.00
C GLU A 301 -2.90 10.27 -2.52
N PRO A 302 -3.69 9.69 -1.60
CA PRO A 302 -4.98 10.23 -1.18
C PRO A 302 -4.93 11.62 -0.54
N PHE A 303 -3.79 12.00 0.01
CA PHE A 303 -3.54 13.27 0.68
C PHE A 303 -2.36 13.95 0.00
N GLY A 304 -2.62 14.47 -1.20
CA GLY A 304 -1.60 14.85 -2.16
C GLY A 304 -0.65 15.95 -1.68
N GLY A 305 -1.15 16.95 -0.95
CA GLY A 305 -0.36 18.12 -0.61
C GLY A 305 0.28 18.72 -1.85
N LEU A 306 1.61 18.57 -1.98
CA LEU A 306 2.37 18.98 -3.16
C LEU A 306 2.61 17.80 -4.14
N CYS A 307 1.90 16.69 -4.01
CA CYS A 307 1.96 15.50 -4.86
C CYS A 307 3.37 14.88 -4.98
N SER A 308 4.09 14.79 -3.86
CA SER A 308 5.46 14.26 -3.88
C SER A 308 5.52 12.77 -4.23
N ALA A 309 4.57 11.95 -3.75
CA ALA A 309 4.52 10.53 -4.10
C ALA A 309 4.12 10.34 -5.57
N SER A 310 3.21 11.17 -6.09
CA SER A 310 2.83 11.15 -7.50
C SER A 310 4.01 11.50 -8.42
N VAL A 311 4.81 12.51 -8.06
CA VAL A 311 6.04 12.84 -8.78
C VAL A 311 7.03 11.68 -8.77
N ALA A 312 7.26 11.06 -7.61
CA ALA A 312 8.14 9.88 -7.49
C ALA A 312 7.63 8.70 -8.33
N ALA A 313 6.32 8.48 -8.36
CA ALA A 313 5.67 7.45 -9.18
C ALA A 313 5.87 7.70 -10.68
N VAL A 314 5.58 8.90 -11.15
CA VAL A 314 5.73 9.28 -12.56
C VAL A 314 7.19 9.16 -13.03
N ARG A 315 8.14 9.65 -12.25
CA ARG A 315 9.59 9.54 -12.54
C ARG A 315 10.08 8.10 -12.67
N SER A 316 9.40 7.19 -12.00
CA SER A 316 9.72 5.76 -12.02
C SER A 316 8.84 4.94 -12.97
N GLY A 317 8.05 5.59 -13.84
CA GLY A 317 7.23 4.94 -14.86
C GLY A 317 5.94 4.32 -14.34
N ARG A 318 5.42 4.78 -13.21
CA ARG A 318 4.14 4.34 -12.61
C ARG A 318 3.03 5.31 -12.99
N LEU A 319 1.78 4.83 -12.92
CA LEU A 319 0.60 5.69 -12.98
C LEU A 319 0.31 6.24 -11.59
N ALA A 320 -0.08 7.50 -11.48
CA ALA A 320 -0.41 8.11 -10.20
C ALA A 320 -1.84 8.66 -10.16
N PHE A 321 -2.51 8.46 -9.02
CA PHE A 321 -3.81 9.06 -8.71
C PHE A 321 -3.69 9.77 -7.37
N ALA A 322 -3.90 11.08 -7.38
CA ALA A 322 -3.79 11.92 -6.19
C ALA A 322 -5.08 12.70 -5.93
N ALA A 323 -5.31 13.07 -4.68
CA ALA A 323 -6.34 14.03 -4.31
C ALA A 323 -5.77 15.06 -3.33
N GLU A 324 -6.23 16.31 -3.46
CA GLU A 324 -5.88 17.39 -2.55
C GLU A 324 -7.08 18.28 -2.32
N ILE A 325 -7.39 18.57 -1.06
CA ILE A 325 -8.56 19.38 -0.67
C ILE A 325 -8.22 20.88 -0.58
N ASN A 326 -6.98 21.24 -0.29
CA ASN A 326 -6.54 22.62 -0.13
C ASN A 326 -6.25 23.25 -1.50
N GLU A 327 -6.98 24.31 -1.87
CA GLU A 327 -6.87 24.99 -3.18
C GLU A 327 -5.45 25.51 -3.48
N VAL A 328 -4.76 26.04 -2.47
CA VAL A 328 -3.39 26.55 -2.63
C VAL A 328 -2.41 25.43 -2.97
N TYR A 329 -2.58 24.27 -2.33
CA TYR A 329 -1.76 23.09 -2.62
C TYR A 329 -2.13 22.48 -3.96
N GLN A 330 -3.43 22.45 -4.33
CA GLN A 330 -3.88 21.99 -5.66
C GLN A 330 -3.22 22.76 -6.80
N GLU A 331 -3.09 24.08 -6.65
CA GLU A 331 -2.47 24.92 -7.68
C GLU A 331 -0.96 24.63 -7.81
N ALA A 332 -0.27 24.53 -6.69
CA ALA A 332 1.16 24.21 -6.68
C ALA A 332 1.44 22.77 -7.17
N ALA A 333 0.63 21.80 -6.76
CA ALA A 333 0.70 20.42 -7.22
C ALA A 333 0.43 20.34 -8.74
N SER A 334 -0.58 21.06 -9.24
CA SER A 334 -0.89 21.10 -10.69
C SER A 334 0.28 21.59 -11.51
N ARG A 335 0.93 22.69 -11.10
CA ARG A 335 2.15 23.21 -11.77
C ARG A 335 3.27 22.16 -11.76
N ARG A 336 3.55 21.60 -10.58
CA ARG A 336 4.60 20.59 -10.42
C ARG A 336 4.38 19.36 -11.30
N LEU A 337 3.15 18.83 -11.32
CA LEU A 337 2.80 17.67 -12.13
C LEU A 337 2.82 17.96 -13.63
N HIS A 338 2.45 19.18 -14.04
CA HIS A 338 2.59 19.63 -15.44
C HIS A 338 4.04 19.61 -15.89
N ASP A 339 4.96 20.16 -15.07
CA ASP A 339 6.39 20.22 -15.39
C ASP A 339 7.01 18.83 -15.45
N GLU A 340 6.63 17.92 -14.55
CA GLU A 340 7.07 16.52 -14.57
C GLU A 340 6.56 15.77 -15.80
N ALA A 341 5.30 15.98 -16.21
CA ALA A 341 4.74 15.33 -17.40
C ALA A 341 5.46 15.79 -18.68
N ALA A 342 5.79 17.08 -18.78
CA ALA A 342 6.55 17.63 -19.90
C ALA A 342 7.95 17.00 -20.00
N THR A 343 8.65 16.85 -18.87
CA THR A 343 9.99 16.25 -18.80
C THR A 343 9.96 14.76 -19.15
N SER A 344 8.96 14.02 -18.66
CA SER A 344 8.83 12.58 -18.91
C SER A 344 8.51 12.26 -20.38
N SER A 345 7.80 13.13 -21.07
CA SER A 345 7.49 12.98 -22.50
C SER A 345 8.73 13.08 -23.39
N VAL A 346 9.73 13.85 -22.99
CA VAL A 346 10.99 14.00 -23.73
C VAL A 346 11.87 12.74 -23.63
N VAL A 347 11.82 12.04 -22.51
CA VAL A 347 12.65 10.83 -22.27
C VAL A 347 12.12 9.61 -23.04
N MET A 348 10.82 9.55 -23.37
CA MET A 348 10.24 8.45 -24.14
C MET A 348 10.45 8.58 -25.66
N VAL A 349 10.93 9.69 -26.17
CA VAL A 349 11.16 9.96 -27.60
C VAL A 349 12.66 9.87 -27.97
N ALA A 350 13.55 9.75 -27.00
CA ALA A 350 15.00 9.59 -27.18
C ALA A 350 15.41 8.13 -26.91
#